data_2e62f9b1e00fc44d406aaffdfea026d6
#
_entry.id   2e62f9b1e00fc44d406aaffdfea026d6
#
_cell.length_a   1.000
_cell.length_b   1.000
_cell.length_c   1.000
_cell.angle_alpha   90.00
_cell.angle_beta   90.00
_cell.angle_gamma   90.00
#
_symmetry.space_group_name_H-M   'P 1'
#
loop_
_entity.id
_entity.type
_entity.pdbx_description
1 polymer ?
#
loop_
_entity_poly.entity_id
_entity_poly.type
_entity_poly.pdbx_seq_one_letter_code
_entity_poly.pdbx_strand_id
1 'polypeptide(L)'
;MRSKRSIPITALLRWSLMQSGRCAVHEVAALFVRRDSVYKTMPGVDAFDFDRDALTFAGGMPVVAHPPCRSWGRLRAFVTPAPGERELAIFAVDQVRRFGGVLEHPASSTLWAVAGLPQPGSFDQFGGWTLPILQSAWGHRADKATWLYVVGVAPCDVPAIPYRLGLATHVIAQCRTRADGTRKRKGDFDWRPEVSKAEREHTPAALAAWLVELARVSFVDPCRRAA
;
A
#
# COMPACT_ATOMS: atom_id res chain seq x y z
N MET A 1 7.54 55.15 33.03
CA MET A 1 6.25 54.94 32.32
C MET A 1 6.55 54.31 30.97
N ARG A 2 6.28 53.00 30.80
CA ARG A 2 6.42 52.32 29.50
C ARG A 2 5.05 52.17 28.86
N SER A 3 4.86 52.85 27.71
CA SER A 3 3.66 52.80 26.89
C SER A 3 3.42 51.40 26.35
N LYS A 4 2.26 50.81 26.70
CA LYS A 4 1.75 49.57 26.08
C LYS A 4 1.19 49.92 24.70
N ARG A 5 1.87 49.52 23.63
CA ARG A 5 1.31 49.62 22.27
C ARG A 5 0.30 48.48 22.08
N SER A 6 -0.97 48.83 21.96
CA SER A 6 -2.04 47.92 21.59
C SER A 6 -1.90 47.55 20.12
N ILE A 7 -1.89 46.24 19.81
CA ILE A 7 -1.94 45.73 18.43
C ILE A 7 -3.36 45.90 17.92
N PRO A 8 -3.60 46.56 16.77
CA PRO A 8 -4.93 46.76 16.26
C PRO A 8 -5.59 45.44 15.82
N ILE A 9 -6.84 45.23 16.22
CA ILE A 9 -7.67 44.04 15.95
C ILE A 9 -7.77 43.74 14.44
N THR A 10 -7.59 44.71 13.56
CA THR A 10 -7.54 44.57 12.11
C THR A 10 -6.34 43.74 11.60
N ALA A 11 -5.25 43.61 12.37
CA ALA A 11 -4.09 42.78 11.99
C ALA A 11 -4.36 41.30 12.24
N LEU A 12 -5.17 40.97 13.25
CA LEU A 12 -5.57 39.58 13.56
C LEU A 12 -6.56 39.00 12.55
N LEU A 13 -7.46 39.85 12.02
CA LEU A 13 -8.40 39.45 10.98
C LEU A 13 -7.75 39.22 9.60
N ARG A 14 -6.64 39.93 9.30
CA ARG A 14 -5.91 39.71 8.06
C ARG A 14 -5.12 38.38 8.08
N TRP A 15 -4.67 37.92 9.25
CA TRP A 15 -3.98 36.62 9.38
C TRP A 15 -4.94 35.44 9.23
N SER A 16 -6.20 35.59 9.67
CA SER A 16 -7.22 34.53 9.52
C SER A 16 -7.73 34.39 8.07
N LEU A 17 -7.68 35.44 7.25
CA LEU A 17 -8.10 35.42 5.85
C LEU A 17 -7.01 34.94 4.88
N MET A 18 -5.76 34.90 5.30
CA MET A 18 -4.66 34.31 4.50
C MET A 18 -4.58 32.78 4.58
N GLN A 19 -5.40 32.14 5.42
CA GLN A 19 -5.43 30.66 5.55
C GLN A 19 -6.48 29.97 4.67
N SER A 20 -7.30 30.70 3.91
CA SER A 20 -8.35 30.13 3.05
C SER A 20 -7.90 29.75 1.64
N GLY A 21 -6.60 29.79 1.35
CA GLY A 21 -6.00 29.38 0.08
C GLY A 21 -4.96 28.26 0.21
N ARG A 22 -5.11 27.35 1.19
CA ARG A 22 -4.25 26.16 1.22
C ARG A 22 -4.63 25.28 0.05
N CYS A 23 -3.79 25.24 -0.99
CA CYS A 23 -3.70 24.06 -1.85
C CYS A 23 -3.78 22.84 -0.93
N ALA A 24 -4.66 21.88 -1.22
CA ALA A 24 -4.73 20.64 -0.46
C ALA A 24 -3.32 20.02 -0.46
N VAL A 25 -2.64 20.06 0.68
CA VAL A 25 -1.32 19.44 0.81
C VAL A 25 -1.58 17.95 0.87
N HIS A 26 -1.20 17.23 -0.19
CA HIS A 26 -1.24 15.78 -0.17
C HIS A 26 -0.16 15.27 0.78
N GLU A 27 -0.54 14.35 1.66
CA GLU A 27 0.34 13.80 2.69
C GLU A 27 0.93 12.45 2.30
N VAL A 28 0.28 11.74 1.35
CA VAL A 28 0.64 10.39 0.90
C VAL A 28 0.39 10.27 -0.60
N ALA A 29 1.36 9.71 -1.34
CA ALA A 29 1.16 9.32 -2.73
C ALA A 29 0.69 7.86 -2.83
N ALA A 30 -0.42 7.60 -3.51
CA ALA A 30 -0.88 6.25 -3.81
C ALA A 30 -0.57 5.91 -5.28
N LEU A 31 0.44 5.07 -5.52
CA LEU A 31 0.96 4.76 -6.84
C LEU A 31 0.37 3.45 -7.40
N PHE A 32 0.14 3.41 -8.70
CA PHE A 32 -0.39 2.26 -9.44
C PHE A 32 -1.78 1.84 -8.96
N VAL A 33 -2.61 2.80 -8.57
CA VAL A 33 -3.98 2.52 -8.15
C VAL A 33 -4.89 2.29 -9.37
N ARG A 34 -6.00 1.60 -9.17
CA ARG A 34 -7.02 1.43 -10.22
C ARG A 34 -7.75 2.74 -10.47
N ARG A 35 -8.34 2.89 -11.68
CA ARG A 35 -9.18 4.05 -12.04
C ARG A 35 -10.36 4.28 -11.10
N ASP A 36 -10.92 3.19 -10.56
CA ASP A 36 -12.04 3.16 -9.62
C ASP A 36 -11.61 2.96 -8.16
N SER A 37 -10.34 3.29 -7.85
CA SER A 37 -9.77 3.05 -6.54
C SER A 37 -10.32 4.03 -5.48
N VAL A 38 -10.55 3.50 -4.27
CA VAL A 38 -10.95 4.28 -3.09
C VAL A 38 -9.90 5.34 -2.70
N TYR A 39 -8.64 5.16 -3.02
CA TYR A 39 -7.59 6.17 -2.76
C TYR A 39 -7.89 7.54 -3.38
N LYS A 40 -8.61 7.57 -4.50
CA LYS A 40 -8.97 8.84 -5.20
C LYS A 40 -9.95 9.71 -4.41
N THR A 41 -10.64 9.15 -3.44
CA THR A 41 -11.61 9.85 -2.59
C THR A 41 -11.11 10.07 -1.16
N MET A 42 -9.89 9.60 -0.83
CA MET A 42 -9.32 9.75 0.51
C MET A 42 -8.70 11.14 0.70
N PRO A 43 -9.03 11.84 1.79
CA PRO A 43 -8.41 13.13 2.09
C PRO A 43 -6.89 13.01 2.27
N GLY A 44 -6.14 13.96 1.69
CA GLY A 44 -4.67 14.01 1.80
C GLY A 44 -3.93 12.93 0.98
N VAL A 45 -4.62 12.22 0.09
CA VAL A 45 -4.00 11.23 -0.79
C VAL A 45 -3.91 11.75 -2.22
N ASP A 46 -2.69 11.72 -2.78
CA ASP A 46 -2.42 12.01 -4.18
C ASP A 46 -2.36 10.69 -4.96
N ALA A 47 -3.41 10.35 -5.70
CA ALA A 47 -3.59 9.07 -6.35
C ALA A 47 -3.10 9.08 -7.80
N PHE A 48 -2.21 8.14 -8.14
CA PHE A 48 -1.66 7.93 -9.48
C PHE A 48 -2.23 6.62 -10.04
N ASP A 49 -3.15 6.73 -10.96
CA ASP A 49 -3.75 5.61 -11.69
C ASP A 49 -3.12 5.46 -13.09
N PHE A 50 -3.76 4.70 -13.96
CA PHE A 50 -3.29 4.51 -15.34
C PHE A 50 -3.29 5.79 -16.16
N ASP A 51 -4.23 6.70 -15.91
CA ASP A 51 -4.37 7.95 -16.69
C ASP A 51 -3.37 9.01 -16.20
N ARG A 52 -3.09 9.00 -14.91
CA ARG A 52 -2.04 9.78 -14.28
C ARG A 52 -0.86 8.87 -13.95
N ASP A 53 -0.01 8.66 -14.91
CA ASP A 53 1.11 7.71 -14.85
C ASP A 53 1.93 7.84 -13.55
N ALA A 54 2.07 6.74 -12.80
CA ALA A 54 2.84 6.70 -11.57
C ALA A 54 4.33 7.04 -11.76
N LEU A 55 4.86 6.88 -12.98
CA LEU A 55 6.23 7.29 -13.32
C LEU A 55 6.42 8.81 -13.28
N THR A 56 5.34 9.59 -13.29
CA THR A 56 5.39 11.06 -13.16
C THR A 56 5.45 11.51 -11.69
N PHE A 57 5.44 10.61 -10.72
CA PHE A 57 5.57 10.96 -9.31
C PHE A 57 6.93 11.61 -9.04
N ALA A 58 6.89 12.88 -8.60
CA ALA A 58 8.08 13.69 -8.37
C ALA A 58 8.72 13.50 -6.98
N GLY A 59 8.10 12.69 -6.11
CA GLY A 59 8.59 12.50 -4.74
C GLY A 59 8.04 13.52 -3.73
N GLY A 60 8.69 13.63 -2.57
CA GLY A 60 8.38 14.63 -1.55
C GLY A 60 7.34 14.21 -0.53
N MET A 61 6.77 13.01 -0.63
CA MET A 61 5.82 12.44 0.34
C MET A 61 5.94 10.91 0.41
N PRO A 62 5.55 10.28 1.51
CA PRO A 62 5.55 8.82 1.64
C PRO A 62 4.58 8.16 0.67
N VAL A 63 4.85 6.89 0.36
CA VAL A 63 4.22 6.17 -0.74
C VAL A 63 3.41 4.98 -0.25
N VAL A 64 2.22 4.78 -0.80
CA VAL A 64 1.51 3.49 -0.83
C VAL A 64 1.54 2.99 -2.26
N ALA A 65 2.21 1.87 -2.54
CA ALA A 65 2.39 1.38 -3.91
C ALA A 65 1.74 0.02 -4.15
N HIS A 66 0.99 -0.09 -5.26
CA HIS A 66 0.32 -1.30 -5.73
C HIS A 66 0.76 -1.66 -7.16
N PRO A 67 2.05 -1.93 -7.40
CA PRO A 67 2.52 -2.17 -8.77
C PRO A 67 1.89 -3.43 -9.38
N PRO A 68 1.79 -3.52 -10.71
CA PRO A 68 1.25 -4.69 -11.40
C PRO A 68 1.97 -5.97 -10.97
N CYS A 69 1.20 -6.94 -10.47
CA CYS A 69 1.76 -8.18 -9.92
C CYS A 69 1.72 -9.38 -10.88
N ARG A 70 1.05 -9.27 -12.06
CA ARG A 70 0.83 -10.42 -12.95
C ARG A 70 2.12 -11.02 -13.48
N SER A 71 3.12 -10.18 -13.77
CA SER A 71 4.45 -10.59 -14.25
C SER A 71 5.35 -11.20 -13.16
N TRP A 72 4.94 -11.14 -11.90
CA TRP A 72 5.69 -11.52 -10.73
C TRP A 72 5.06 -12.67 -9.93
N GLY A 73 3.74 -12.88 -10.09
CA GLY A 73 2.95 -13.83 -9.33
C GLY A 73 3.16 -15.30 -9.77
N ARG A 74 2.44 -16.21 -9.11
CA ARG A 74 2.48 -17.66 -9.41
C ARG A 74 2.14 -18.01 -10.84
N LEU A 75 1.24 -17.24 -11.48
CA LEU A 75 0.78 -17.49 -12.84
C LEU A 75 1.56 -16.71 -13.91
N ARG A 76 2.71 -16.14 -13.57
CA ARG A 76 3.53 -15.34 -14.49
C ARG A 76 3.92 -16.03 -15.78
N ALA A 77 4.07 -17.36 -15.75
CA ALA A 77 4.38 -18.14 -16.94
C ALA A 77 3.24 -18.18 -17.98
N PHE A 78 2.02 -17.83 -17.57
CA PHE A 78 0.82 -17.84 -18.42
C PHE A 78 0.38 -16.43 -18.83
N VAL A 79 1.23 -15.43 -18.60
CA VAL A 79 0.91 -14.02 -18.86
C VAL A 79 1.96 -13.44 -19.80
N THR A 80 1.49 -12.72 -20.81
CA THR A 80 2.36 -11.85 -21.63
C THR A 80 2.30 -10.44 -21.07
N PRO A 81 3.34 -9.96 -20.35
CA PRO A 81 3.35 -8.60 -19.82
C PRO A 81 3.51 -7.60 -20.95
N ALA A 82 3.00 -6.39 -20.75
CA ALA A 82 3.31 -5.29 -21.63
C ALA A 82 4.82 -4.92 -21.52
N PRO A 83 5.42 -4.36 -22.58
CA PRO A 83 6.79 -3.83 -22.49
C PRO A 83 6.90 -2.85 -21.30
N GLY A 84 7.95 -2.98 -20.50
CA GLY A 84 8.18 -2.11 -19.33
C GLY A 84 7.32 -2.43 -18.08
N GLU A 85 6.39 -3.36 -18.14
CA GLU A 85 5.50 -3.62 -16.99
C GLU A 85 6.23 -4.19 -15.76
N ARG A 86 7.28 -4.99 -15.96
CA ARG A 86 8.07 -5.52 -14.85
C ARG A 86 8.81 -4.43 -14.10
N GLU A 87 9.32 -3.47 -14.83
CA GLU A 87 10.10 -2.33 -14.34
C GLU A 87 9.26 -1.43 -13.42
N LEU A 88 7.93 -1.39 -13.59
CA LEU A 88 7.02 -0.63 -12.72
C LEU A 88 7.09 -1.08 -11.26
N ALA A 89 7.26 -2.38 -11.00
CA ALA A 89 7.39 -2.88 -9.63
C ALA A 89 8.76 -2.51 -9.03
N ILE A 90 9.82 -2.51 -9.82
CA ILE A 90 11.15 -2.05 -9.38
C ILE A 90 11.12 -0.56 -9.07
N PHE A 91 10.50 0.24 -9.95
CA PHE A 91 10.28 1.66 -9.70
C PHE A 91 9.52 1.89 -8.37
N ALA A 92 8.45 1.14 -8.12
CA ALA A 92 7.67 1.25 -6.88
C ALA A 92 8.52 0.97 -5.65
N VAL A 93 9.39 -0.07 -5.69
CA VAL A 93 10.35 -0.37 -4.62
C VAL A 93 11.28 0.81 -4.37
N ASP A 94 11.82 1.40 -5.44
CA ASP A 94 12.74 2.54 -5.32
C ASP A 94 12.06 3.77 -4.72
N GLN A 95 10.79 4.04 -5.08
CA GLN A 95 10.05 5.16 -4.48
C GLN A 95 9.83 4.94 -2.98
N VAL A 96 9.44 3.73 -2.56
CA VAL A 96 9.27 3.39 -1.13
C VAL A 96 10.61 3.50 -0.37
N ARG A 97 11.72 3.04 -0.97
CA ARG A 97 13.05 3.19 -0.37
C ARG A 97 13.48 4.63 -0.21
N ARG A 98 13.13 5.50 -1.16
CA ARG A 98 13.54 6.92 -1.17
C ARG A 98 12.70 7.78 -0.24
N PHE A 99 11.40 7.58 -0.20
CA PHE A 99 10.45 8.50 0.45
C PHE A 99 9.77 7.91 1.68
N GLY A 100 9.99 6.62 1.98
CA GLY A 100 9.26 5.89 3.01
C GLY A 100 7.90 5.43 2.53
N GLY A 101 7.20 4.68 3.38
CA GLY A 101 5.87 4.17 3.08
C GLY A 101 5.83 2.66 2.93
N VAL A 102 4.94 2.18 2.08
CA VAL A 102 4.64 0.76 1.96
C VAL A 102 4.39 0.33 0.51
N LEU A 103 4.99 -0.80 0.13
CA LEU A 103 4.65 -1.51 -1.12
C LEU A 103 3.84 -2.76 -0.77
N GLU A 104 2.67 -2.91 -1.38
CA GLU A 104 1.81 -4.08 -1.29
C GLU A 104 2.08 -5.02 -2.47
N HIS A 105 2.40 -6.29 -2.19
CA HIS A 105 2.58 -7.28 -3.25
C HIS A 105 2.22 -8.69 -2.76
N PRO A 106 1.82 -9.63 -3.66
CA PRO A 106 1.53 -11.01 -3.26
C PRO A 106 2.71 -11.68 -2.54
N ALA A 107 2.43 -12.41 -1.47
CA ALA A 107 3.45 -13.13 -0.69
C ALA A 107 4.29 -14.10 -1.54
N SER A 108 3.68 -14.70 -2.58
CA SER A 108 4.34 -15.66 -3.49
C SER A 108 5.03 -15.01 -4.70
N SER A 109 5.21 -13.69 -4.68
CA SER A 109 5.83 -12.98 -5.79
C SER A 109 7.34 -13.20 -5.87
N THR A 110 7.86 -13.33 -7.08
CA THR A 110 9.30 -13.35 -7.34
C THR A 110 9.96 -11.97 -7.21
N LEU A 111 9.18 -10.90 -7.09
CA LEU A 111 9.70 -9.55 -6.84
C LEU A 111 10.56 -9.49 -5.58
N TRP A 112 10.17 -10.21 -4.53
CA TRP A 112 10.90 -10.22 -3.25
C TRP A 112 12.37 -10.60 -3.43
N ALA A 113 12.64 -11.66 -4.17
CA ALA A 113 14.01 -12.09 -4.45
C ALA A 113 14.73 -11.19 -5.47
N VAL A 114 14.04 -10.78 -6.54
CA VAL A 114 14.66 -10.01 -7.63
C VAL A 114 15.03 -8.60 -7.20
N ALA A 115 14.18 -7.94 -6.39
CA ALA A 115 14.44 -6.60 -5.88
C ALA A 115 15.26 -6.59 -4.57
N GLY A 116 15.69 -7.77 -4.07
CA GLY A 116 16.43 -7.90 -2.83
C GLY A 116 15.66 -7.40 -1.62
N LEU A 117 14.34 -7.65 -1.59
CA LEU A 117 13.50 -7.28 -0.46
C LEU A 117 13.68 -8.30 0.69
N PRO A 118 13.69 -7.84 1.95
CA PRO A 118 13.94 -8.72 3.08
C PRO A 118 12.81 -9.72 3.29
N GLN A 119 13.16 -10.91 3.74
CA GLN A 119 12.18 -11.89 4.21
C GLN A 119 11.56 -11.41 5.53
N PRO A 120 10.34 -11.86 5.89
CA PRO A 120 9.75 -11.55 7.20
C PRO A 120 10.72 -11.86 8.35
N GLY A 121 10.85 -10.91 9.29
CA GLY A 121 11.77 -11.00 10.43
C GLY A 121 13.19 -10.48 10.16
N SER A 122 13.48 -9.95 8.96
CA SER A 122 14.75 -9.33 8.63
C SER A 122 14.60 -7.91 8.09
N PHE A 123 15.71 -7.16 8.06
CA PHE A 123 15.78 -5.79 7.55
C PHE A 123 16.78 -5.71 6.40
N ASP A 124 16.56 -4.80 5.47
CA ASP A 124 17.53 -4.45 4.44
C ASP A 124 18.37 -3.21 4.81
N GLN A 125 19.32 -2.87 3.94
CA GLN A 125 20.21 -1.70 4.12
C GLN A 125 19.47 -0.35 4.09
N PHE A 126 18.21 -0.31 3.66
CA PHE A 126 17.37 0.89 3.65
C PHE A 126 16.53 1.03 4.94
N GLY A 127 16.70 0.11 5.90
CA GLY A 127 15.86 -0.02 7.08
C GLY A 127 14.47 -0.55 6.76
N GLY A 128 14.29 -1.10 5.56
CA GLY A 128 13.04 -1.71 5.13
C GLY A 128 12.88 -3.12 5.69
N TRP A 129 11.64 -3.53 5.92
CA TRP A 129 11.29 -4.85 6.44
C TRP A 129 9.96 -5.33 5.88
N THR A 130 9.67 -6.61 6.01
CA THR A 130 8.48 -7.23 5.42
C THR A 130 7.48 -7.65 6.48
N LEU A 131 6.23 -7.14 6.36
CA LEU A 131 5.09 -7.51 7.18
C LEU A 131 4.15 -8.44 6.39
N PRO A 132 4.02 -9.71 6.76
CA PRO A 132 3.01 -10.60 6.20
C PRO A 132 1.61 -10.26 6.73
N ILE A 133 0.63 -10.17 5.83
CA ILE A 133 -0.78 -9.96 6.19
C ILE A 133 -1.70 -10.89 5.40
N LEU A 134 -2.91 -11.07 5.93
CA LEU A 134 -4.04 -11.63 5.21
C LEU A 134 -5.08 -10.53 5.00
N GLN A 135 -5.41 -10.19 3.77
CA GLN A 135 -6.33 -9.08 3.48
C GLN A 135 -7.76 -9.33 4.02
N SER A 136 -8.07 -10.59 4.38
CA SER A 136 -9.32 -10.93 5.05
C SER A 136 -9.50 -10.25 6.42
N ALA A 137 -8.42 -9.85 7.10
CA ALA A 137 -8.49 -9.05 8.33
C ALA A 137 -9.14 -7.69 8.08
N TRP A 138 -9.05 -7.14 6.88
CA TRP A 138 -9.67 -5.87 6.46
C TRP A 138 -10.91 -6.07 5.57
N GLY A 139 -11.57 -7.22 5.65
CA GLY A 139 -12.86 -7.47 5.00
C GLY A 139 -12.80 -8.11 3.61
N HIS A 140 -11.64 -8.47 3.08
CA HIS A 140 -11.57 -9.29 1.86
C HIS A 140 -12.17 -10.67 2.13
N ARG A 141 -13.03 -11.18 1.22
CA ARG A 141 -13.74 -12.45 1.45
C ARG A 141 -12.82 -13.68 1.41
N ALA A 142 -11.66 -13.58 0.78
CA ALA A 142 -10.65 -14.63 0.75
C ALA A 142 -9.40 -14.21 1.55
N ASP A 143 -8.67 -15.21 2.07
CA ASP A 143 -7.34 -15.01 2.65
C ASP A 143 -6.34 -14.71 1.51
N LYS A 144 -6.31 -13.45 1.06
CA LYS A 144 -5.33 -12.99 0.09
C LYS A 144 -4.03 -12.72 0.82
N ALA A 145 -3.13 -13.72 0.80
CA ALA A 145 -1.82 -13.63 1.42
C ALA A 145 -0.97 -12.57 0.70
N THR A 146 -0.63 -11.55 1.44
CA THR A 146 0.05 -10.35 0.95
C THR A 146 1.23 -10.04 1.85
N TRP A 147 2.33 -9.62 1.26
CA TRP A 147 3.44 -9.05 2.00
C TRP A 147 3.52 -7.55 1.74
N LEU A 148 3.83 -6.82 2.80
CA LEU A 148 4.04 -5.38 2.78
C LEU A 148 5.53 -5.12 3.02
N TYR A 149 6.21 -4.51 2.06
CA TYR A 149 7.55 -3.97 2.27
C TYR A 149 7.41 -2.55 2.83
N VAL A 150 7.88 -2.34 4.05
CA VAL A 150 7.69 -1.11 4.83
C VAL A 150 9.04 -0.43 5.06
N VAL A 151 9.12 0.86 4.81
CA VAL A 151 10.31 1.69 5.06
C VAL A 151 9.92 2.93 5.86
N GLY A 152 10.71 3.27 6.87
CA GLY A 152 10.50 4.47 7.68
C GLY A 152 9.56 4.31 8.88
N VAL A 153 9.05 3.09 9.14
CA VAL A 153 8.23 2.76 10.32
C VAL A 153 8.88 1.59 11.05
N ALA A 154 9.07 1.71 12.35
CA ALA A 154 9.51 0.57 13.16
C ALA A 154 8.34 -0.42 13.37
N PRO A 155 8.61 -1.73 13.54
CA PRO A 155 7.55 -2.72 13.76
C PRO A 155 6.62 -2.42 14.94
N CYS A 156 7.10 -1.74 15.99
CA CYS A 156 6.30 -1.33 17.14
C CYS A 156 5.36 -0.14 16.87
N ASP A 157 5.60 0.62 15.79
CA ASP A 157 4.83 1.82 15.43
C ASP A 157 3.78 1.54 14.36
N VAL A 158 3.63 0.27 13.96
CA VAL A 158 2.60 -0.16 13.00
C VAL A 158 1.21 0.09 13.59
N PRO A 159 0.27 0.72 12.86
CA PRO A 159 -1.11 0.86 13.31
C PRO A 159 -1.73 -0.50 13.66
N ALA A 160 -2.69 -0.51 14.57
CA ALA A 160 -3.32 -1.74 15.04
C ALA A 160 -3.83 -2.59 13.86
N ILE A 161 -3.41 -3.86 13.82
CA ILE A 161 -3.87 -4.83 12.81
C ILE A 161 -5.20 -5.41 13.28
N PRO A 162 -6.28 -5.34 12.48
CA PRO A 162 -7.55 -5.91 12.85
C PRO A 162 -7.44 -7.43 13.05
N TYR A 163 -8.02 -7.92 14.13
CA TYR A 163 -8.09 -9.35 14.39
C TYR A 163 -9.38 -9.94 13.80
N ARG A 164 -9.26 -11.04 13.07
CA ARG A 164 -10.40 -11.77 12.52
C ARG A 164 -10.41 -13.20 13.04
N LEU A 165 -11.57 -13.61 13.55
CA LEU A 165 -11.84 -15.00 13.91
C LEU A 165 -12.40 -15.79 12.70
N GLY A 166 -12.02 -17.05 12.61
CA GLY A 166 -12.54 -17.99 11.64
C GLY A 166 -11.89 -17.91 10.25
N LEU A 167 -12.29 -18.84 9.39
CA LEU A 167 -11.78 -18.97 8.03
C LEU A 167 -12.48 -17.99 7.08
N ALA A 168 -11.78 -17.55 6.06
CA ALA A 168 -12.36 -16.78 4.96
C ALA A 168 -13.44 -17.59 4.24
N THR A 169 -14.51 -16.92 3.80
CA THR A 169 -15.65 -17.58 3.14
C THR A 169 -15.34 -18.00 1.71
N HIS A 170 -14.32 -17.41 1.09
CA HIS A 170 -13.91 -17.61 -0.30
C HIS A 170 -12.41 -17.91 -0.37
N VAL A 171 -11.96 -18.29 -1.56
CA VAL A 171 -10.53 -18.44 -1.91
C VAL A 171 -10.19 -17.57 -3.12
N ILE A 172 -8.91 -17.22 -3.26
CA ILE A 172 -8.39 -16.48 -4.42
C ILE A 172 -8.44 -17.36 -5.67
N ALA A 173 -8.02 -18.62 -5.52
CA ALA A 173 -8.09 -19.64 -6.56
C ALA A 173 -8.22 -21.02 -5.90
N GLN A 174 -8.96 -21.90 -6.52
CA GLN A 174 -9.15 -23.27 -6.00
C GLN A 174 -7.86 -24.08 -6.10
N CYS A 175 -7.44 -24.63 -4.97
CA CYS A 175 -6.59 -25.80 -4.96
C CYS A 175 -7.49 -27.02 -5.07
N ARG A 176 -7.56 -27.63 -6.25
CA ARG A 176 -8.49 -28.74 -6.52
C ARG A 176 -8.00 -30.08 -5.95
N THR A 177 -6.78 -30.14 -5.47
CA THR A 177 -6.17 -31.35 -4.91
C THR A 177 -5.80 -31.07 -3.45
N ARG A 178 -6.20 -31.95 -2.54
CA ARG A 178 -5.81 -31.93 -1.12
C ARG A 178 -4.38 -32.42 -0.95
N ALA A 179 -3.83 -32.23 0.24
CA ALA A 179 -2.47 -32.72 0.56
C ALA A 179 -2.36 -34.26 0.48
N ASP A 180 -3.45 -34.97 0.70
CA ASP A 180 -3.55 -36.42 0.58
C ASP A 180 -3.72 -36.92 -0.87
N GLY A 181 -3.71 -36.02 -1.87
CA GLY A 181 -3.91 -36.31 -3.28
C GLY A 181 -5.37 -36.43 -3.70
N THR A 182 -6.32 -36.37 -2.80
CA THR A 182 -7.76 -36.44 -3.14
C THR A 182 -8.25 -35.16 -3.78
N ARG A 183 -9.27 -35.27 -4.64
CA ARG A 183 -9.80 -34.12 -5.38
C ARG A 183 -10.94 -33.47 -4.61
N LYS A 184 -10.86 -32.14 -4.41
CA LYS A 184 -11.96 -31.35 -3.86
C LYS A 184 -13.09 -31.20 -4.88
N ARG A 185 -14.34 -31.34 -4.42
CA ARG A 185 -15.56 -31.15 -5.20
C ARG A 185 -16.43 -30.05 -4.58
N LYS A 186 -17.24 -29.40 -5.40
CA LYS A 186 -18.25 -28.47 -4.91
C LYS A 186 -19.20 -29.21 -3.96
N GLY A 187 -19.38 -28.69 -2.74
CA GLY A 187 -20.18 -29.31 -1.68
C GLY A 187 -19.35 -30.01 -0.61
N ASP A 188 -18.07 -30.26 -0.82
CA ASP A 188 -17.20 -30.78 0.24
C ASP A 188 -17.08 -29.77 1.40
N PHE A 189 -16.85 -30.26 2.62
CA PHE A 189 -16.74 -29.40 3.83
C PHE A 189 -15.64 -28.36 3.75
N ASP A 190 -14.58 -28.62 3.00
CA ASP A 190 -13.42 -27.75 2.81
C ASP A 190 -13.43 -26.99 1.46
N TRP A 191 -14.55 -27.11 0.70
CA TRP A 191 -14.74 -26.36 -0.54
C TRP A 191 -15.23 -24.93 -0.22
N ARG A 192 -14.60 -23.93 -0.83
CA ARG A 192 -15.03 -22.53 -0.76
C ARG A 192 -15.06 -21.92 -2.16
N PRO A 193 -16.04 -21.07 -2.50
CA PRO A 193 -16.10 -20.43 -3.81
C PRO A 193 -14.89 -19.51 -4.06
N GLU A 194 -14.53 -19.33 -5.32
CA GLU A 194 -13.53 -18.32 -5.68
C GLU A 194 -14.15 -16.93 -5.67
N VAL A 195 -13.34 -15.94 -5.31
CA VAL A 195 -13.69 -14.52 -5.53
C VAL A 195 -13.62 -14.17 -7.02
N SER A 196 -14.37 -13.15 -7.43
CA SER A 196 -14.32 -12.63 -8.80
C SER A 196 -12.93 -12.06 -9.14
N LYS A 197 -12.63 -11.92 -10.46
CA LYS A 197 -11.39 -11.26 -10.90
C LYS A 197 -11.31 -9.82 -10.37
N ALA A 198 -12.41 -9.09 -10.45
CA ALA A 198 -12.46 -7.71 -9.95
C ALA A 198 -12.10 -7.64 -8.47
N GLU A 199 -12.68 -8.51 -7.64
CA GLU A 199 -12.38 -8.54 -6.19
C GLU A 199 -10.93 -8.92 -5.87
N ARG A 200 -10.32 -9.82 -6.66
CA ARG A 200 -8.90 -10.16 -6.51
C ARG A 200 -7.97 -8.96 -6.73
N GLU A 201 -8.37 -8.07 -7.61
CA GLU A 201 -7.57 -6.90 -8.02
C GLU A 201 -7.86 -5.67 -7.15
N HIS A 202 -8.97 -5.65 -6.42
CA HIS A 202 -9.32 -4.56 -5.52
C HIS A 202 -8.60 -4.67 -4.17
N THR A 203 -8.20 -3.50 -3.63
CA THR A 203 -7.79 -3.36 -2.24
C THR A 203 -9.02 -3.02 -1.41
N PRO A 204 -9.34 -3.77 -0.33
CA PRO A 204 -10.43 -3.42 0.57
C PRO A 204 -10.29 -1.99 1.10
N ALA A 205 -11.39 -1.24 1.18
CA ALA A 205 -11.35 0.16 1.63
C ALA A 205 -10.72 0.33 3.03
N ALA A 206 -11.01 -0.60 3.93
CA ALA A 206 -10.40 -0.60 5.26
C ALA A 206 -8.89 -0.85 5.22
N LEU A 207 -8.40 -1.72 4.31
CA LEU A 207 -6.96 -1.93 4.12
C LEU A 207 -6.32 -0.69 3.51
N ALA A 208 -6.96 -0.08 2.51
CA ALA A 208 -6.46 1.15 1.90
C ALA A 208 -6.30 2.28 2.93
N ALA A 209 -7.28 2.48 3.80
CA ALA A 209 -7.21 3.46 4.89
C ALA A 209 -6.07 3.15 5.86
N TRP A 210 -5.91 1.88 6.24
CA TRP A 210 -4.85 1.44 7.12
C TRP A 210 -3.45 1.61 6.49
N LEU A 211 -3.29 1.33 5.18
CA LEU A 211 -2.02 1.55 4.46
C LEU A 211 -1.67 3.03 4.36
N VAL A 212 -2.66 3.91 4.19
CA VAL A 212 -2.45 5.37 4.22
C VAL A 212 -2.01 5.82 5.61
N GLU A 213 -2.63 5.31 6.68
CA GLU A 213 -2.22 5.59 8.06
C GLU A 213 -0.77 5.13 8.31
N LEU A 214 -0.42 3.91 7.90
CA LEU A 214 0.94 3.38 7.97
C LEU A 214 1.93 4.26 7.21
N ALA A 215 1.58 4.71 5.99
CA ALA A 215 2.44 5.57 5.20
C ALA A 215 2.63 6.96 5.84
N ARG A 216 1.61 7.55 6.47
CA ARG A 216 1.72 8.84 7.14
C ARG A 216 2.76 8.86 8.26
N VAL A 217 2.90 7.78 9.01
CA VAL A 217 3.90 7.67 10.08
C VAL A 217 5.30 7.34 9.55
N SER A 218 5.43 6.98 8.28
CA SER A 218 6.69 6.57 7.65
C SER A 218 7.52 7.72 7.07
N PHE A 219 7.06 8.98 7.20
CA PHE A 219 7.74 10.11 6.58
C PHE A 219 9.21 10.17 6.97
N VAL A 220 10.07 9.83 6.03
CA VAL A 220 11.53 9.94 6.17
C VAL A 220 11.93 11.27 5.56
N ASP A 221 12.33 12.22 6.41
CA ASP A 221 12.90 13.50 5.96
C ASP A 221 14.16 13.21 5.11
N PRO A 222 14.15 13.53 3.80
CA PRO A 222 15.29 13.28 2.92
C PRO A 222 16.59 13.94 3.41
N CYS A 223 16.49 15.02 4.18
CA CYS A 223 17.64 15.74 4.74
C CYS A 223 18.34 14.96 5.86
N ARG A 224 17.67 14.02 6.53
CA ARG A 224 18.28 13.21 7.60
C ARG A 224 19.12 12.01 7.10
N ARG A 225 19.01 11.64 5.81
CA ARG A 225 19.80 10.53 5.23
C ARG A 225 21.17 10.95 4.69
N ALA A 226 21.47 12.23 4.64
CA ALA A 226 22.73 12.77 4.12
C ALA A 226 23.77 13.07 5.24
N ALA A 227 23.44 12.73 6.46
CA ALA A 227 24.32 12.84 7.64
C ALA A 227 24.74 11.44 8.12
#